data_06b1b62e7b72d2c6988ad92a78f9376b
#
_entry.id   06b1b62e7b72d2c6988ad92a78f9376b
#
_cell.length_a   1.000
_cell.length_b   1.000
_cell.length_c   1.000
_cell.angle_alpha   90.00
_cell.angle_beta   90.00
_cell.angle_gamma   90.00
#
_symmetry.space_group_name_H-M   'P 1'
#
loop_
_entity.id
_entity.type
_entity.pdbx_description
1 polymer ?
#
loop_
_entity_poly.entity_id
_entity_poly.type
_entity_poly.pdbx_seq_one_letter_code
_entity_poly.pdbx_strand_id
1 'polypeptide(L)'
;MNNTFILKEDSTFELAVEALDRGGLGFIAVVDENYLLLGILTDGDIRRSFLRKEFDLPSIINKKPEVMSHTSSKQEIISRLKLLHRRHMPLVNEKMQLKDVFSLDDITFVTRDNPVVIMAGGLGSRLGILTKETPKPMLNIGNKPMLQHLIEQFRDQGFRKFIFCVNYKKNIIRDYFADGSTLGVKIQYIEEEKRLGTAGALSLINPSIDVPFFVINADILVNIDFMQLLNFHLQSQSLATMCVREFHMKVPYGVINSNGNNKLLSVDEKPQITFDVNAGIYLLDPCVNNYIPKNKFFDMPSLFEILIDKGLQSSVFQINDYWRDIGQKEDLEQAHSDMQVPQD
;
A
#
# COMPACT_ATOMS: atom_id res chain seq x y z
N MET A 1 13.78 -20.04 -14.76
CA MET A 1 13.52 -20.89 -13.57
C MET A 1 14.78 -20.93 -12.74
N ASN A 2 14.66 -20.61 -11.47
CA ASN A 2 15.79 -20.74 -10.54
C ASN A 2 15.90 -22.23 -10.18
N ASN A 3 16.89 -22.96 -10.71
CA ASN A 3 17.04 -24.41 -10.52
C ASN A 3 17.27 -24.83 -9.05
N THR A 4 17.41 -23.87 -8.16
CA THR A 4 17.72 -24.07 -6.74
C THR A 4 16.54 -24.71 -5.96
N PHE A 5 15.31 -24.57 -6.46
CA PHE A 5 14.09 -25.06 -5.79
C PHE A 5 13.52 -26.36 -6.37
N ILE A 6 14.21 -27.00 -7.31
CA ILE A 6 13.65 -28.12 -8.08
C ILE A 6 14.49 -29.36 -7.86
N LEU A 7 13.83 -30.48 -7.53
CA LEU A 7 14.42 -31.79 -7.41
C LEU A 7 13.65 -32.77 -8.31
N LYS A 8 14.35 -33.70 -8.92
CA LYS A 8 13.74 -34.77 -9.72
C LYS A 8 13.29 -35.92 -8.82
N GLU A 9 12.22 -36.65 -9.27
CA GLU A 9 11.63 -37.75 -8.48
C GLU A 9 12.56 -38.92 -8.22
N ASP A 10 13.54 -39.15 -9.10
CA ASP A 10 14.55 -40.19 -9.00
C ASP A 10 15.74 -39.84 -8.11
N SER A 11 15.72 -38.67 -7.48
CA SER A 11 16.77 -38.20 -6.58
C SER A 11 16.77 -38.97 -5.26
N THR A 12 17.96 -39.16 -4.67
CA THR A 12 18.10 -39.83 -3.38
C THR A 12 17.71 -38.88 -2.22
N PHE A 13 17.48 -39.47 -1.04
CA PHE A 13 17.21 -38.69 0.17
C PHE A 13 18.36 -37.73 0.53
N GLU A 14 19.61 -38.19 0.35
CA GLU A 14 20.80 -37.36 0.61
C GLU A 14 20.83 -36.12 -0.33
N LEU A 15 20.55 -36.34 -1.62
CA LEU A 15 20.45 -35.23 -2.58
C LEU A 15 19.34 -34.24 -2.23
N ALA A 16 18.23 -34.73 -1.67
CA ALA A 16 17.14 -33.86 -1.23
C ALA A 16 17.56 -32.99 -0.01
N VAL A 17 18.29 -33.58 0.95
CA VAL A 17 18.84 -32.85 2.09
C VAL A 17 19.88 -31.81 1.65
N GLU A 18 20.81 -32.20 0.76
CA GLU A 18 21.81 -31.27 0.20
C GLU A 18 21.16 -30.12 -0.58
N ALA A 19 20.11 -30.40 -1.33
CA ALA A 19 19.40 -29.38 -2.11
C ALA A 19 18.66 -28.38 -1.17
N LEU A 20 18.06 -28.84 -0.08
CA LEU A 20 17.46 -27.98 0.94
C LEU A 20 18.51 -27.09 1.62
N ASP A 21 19.65 -27.66 2.01
CA ASP A 21 20.76 -26.93 2.64
C ASP A 21 21.37 -25.90 1.69
N ARG A 22 21.67 -26.30 0.45
CA ARG A 22 22.23 -25.43 -0.58
C ARG A 22 21.29 -24.28 -0.94
N GLY A 23 19.98 -24.55 -0.98
CA GLY A 23 18.97 -23.56 -1.26
C GLY A 23 18.78 -22.55 -0.13
N GLY A 24 19.10 -22.91 1.11
CA GLY A 24 19.00 -22.07 2.30
C GLY A 24 17.59 -21.61 2.67
N LEU A 25 16.57 -22.08 1.95
CA LEU A 25 15.18 -21.59 2.06
C LEU A 25 14.22 -22.63 2.63
N GLY A 26 14.74 -23.84 2.94
CA GLY A 26 13.95 -24.89 3.59
C GLY A 26 12.76 -25.41 2.77
N PHE A 27 12.83 -25.29 1.44
CA PHE A 27 11.76 -25.67 0.52
C PHE A 27 12.28 -26.17 -0.82
N ILE A 28 11.70 -27.28 -1.35
CA ILE A 28 11.95 -27.83 -2.67
C ILE A 28 10.64 -28.30 -3.31
N ALA A 29 10.47 -28.07 -4.59
CA ALA A 29 9.45 -28.69 -5.43
C ALA A 29 10.01 -29.96 -6.08
N VAL A 30 9.31 -31.08 -5.94
CA VAL A 30 9.69 -32.36 -6.56
C VAL A 30 8.87 -32.56 -7.82
N VAL A 31 9.55 -32.81 -8.95
CA VAL A 31 8.93 -32.92 -10.27
C VAL A 31 9.40 -34.18 -11.04
N ASP A 32 8.59 -34.64 -11.98
CA ASP A 32 8.97 -35.67 -12.96
C ASP A 32 9.87 -35.11 -14.09
N GLU A 33 10.18 -35.95 -15.08
CA GLU A 33 10.97 -35.55 -16.26
C GLU A 33 10.29 -34.43 -17.07
N ASN A 34 8.96 -34.34 -17.06
CA ASN A 34 8.15 -33.35 -17.79
C ASN A 34 7.81 -32.11 -16.96
N TYR A 35 8.46 -31.93 -15.81
CA TYR A 35 8.17 -30.88 -14.85
C TYR A 35 6.76 -30.92 -14.25
N LEU A 36 6.07 -32.07 -14.29
CA LEU A 36 4.83 -32.25 -13.54
C LEU A 36 5.14 -32.19 -12.03
N LEU A 37 4.42 -31.36 -11.29
CA LEU A 37 4.62 -31.24 -9.86
C LEU A 37 4.09 -32.48 -9.13
N LEU A 38 4.99 -33.28 -8.54
CA LEU A 38 4.67 -34.49 -7.78
C LEU A 38 4.45 -34.18 -6.29
N GLY A 39 5.07 -33.14 -5.79
CA GLY A 39 4.93 -32.72 -4.42
C GLY A 39 5.94 -31.64 -4.02
N ILE A 40 5.97 -31.35 -2.74
CA ILE A 40 6.96 -30.45 -2.13
C ILE A 40 7.63 -31.13 -0.95
N LEU A 41 8.84 -30.69 -0.64
CA LEU A 41 9.62 -31.10 0.51
C LEU A 41 10.08 -29.89 1.29
N THR A 42 9.99 -29.94 2.62
CA THR A 42 10.42 -28.88 3.53
C THR A 42 11.34 -29.41 4.63
N ASP A 43 12.07 -28.55 5.34
CA ASP A 43 12.86 -28.92 6.52
C ASP A 43 12.01 -29.65 7.56
N GLY A 44 10.72 -29.27 7.66
CA GLY A 44 9.78 -29.94 8.54
C GLY A 44 9.52 -31.39 8.15
N ASP A 45 9.48 -31.69 6.83
CA ASP A 45 9.28 -33.04 6.32
C ASP A 45 10.53 -33.88 6.58
N ILE A 46 11.72 -33.35 6.35
CA ILE A 46 12.99 -34.02 6.71
C ILE A 46 13.05 -34.33 8.21
N ARG A 47 12.74 -33.39 9.09
CA ARG A 47 12.72 -33.66 10.55
C ARG A 47 11.73 -34.76 10.93
N ARG A 48 10.55 -34.79 10.30
CA ARG A 48 9.54 -35.84 10.51
C ARG A 48 9.98 -37.18 9.96
N SER A 49 10.70 -37.21 8.85
CA SER A 49 11.23 -38.45 8.27
C SER A 49 12.21 -39.16 9.22
N PHE A 50 13.09 -38.41 9.88
CA PHE A 50 13.98 -38.95 10.92
C PHE A 50 13.22 -39.58 12.08
N LEU A 51 12.14 -38.95 12.55
CA LEU A 51 11.31 -39.47 13.62
C LEU A 51 10.57 -40.78 13.23
N ARG A 52 10.18 -40.88 11.95
CA ARG A 52 9.46 -42.03 11.38
C ARG A 52 10.40 -43.12 10.86
N LYS A 53 11.70 -42.82 10.72
CA LYS A 53 12.71 -43.67 10.07
C LYS A 53 12.34 -43.96 8.59
N GLU A 54 11.78 -43.02 7.92
CA GLU A 54 11.41 -43.06 6.47
C GLU A 54 12.41 -42.22 5.72
N PHE A 55 13.19 -42.81 4.80
CA PHE A 55 14.24 -42.15 4.04
C PHE A 55 14.06 -42.33 2.54
N ASP A 56 12.83 -42.60 2.11
CA ASP A 56 12.44 -42.70 0.73
C ASP A 56 11.72 -41.44 0.27
N LEU A 57 12.24 -40.79 -0.77
CA LEU A 57 11.72 -39.47 -1.22
C LEU A 57 10.22 -39.49 -1.52
N PRO A 58 9.65 -40.48 -2.27
CA PRO A 58 8.22 -40.56 -2.51
C PRO A 58 7.34 -40.69 -1.25
N SER A 59 7.88 -41.19 -0.14
CA SER A 59 7.14 -41.36 1.12
C SER A 59 7.10 -40.12 1.98
N ILE A 60 8.12 -39.22 1.85
CA ILE A 60 8.29 -38.07 2.72
C ILE A 60 7.76 -36.76 2.11
N ILE A 61 7.58 -36.69 0.79
CA ILE A 61 7.07 -35.50 0.12
C ILE A 61 5.58 -35.26 0.44
N ASN A 62 5.20 -33.99 0.55
CA ASN A 62 3.80 -33.61 0.56
C ASN A 62 3.23 -33.64 -0.87
N LYS A 63 2.43 -34.67 -1.18
CA LYS A 63 1.83 -34.93 -2.51
C LYS A 63 0.64 -34.03 -2.84
N LYS A 64 0.14 -33.23 -1.88
CA LYS A 64 -0.98 -32.29 -2.04
C LYS A 64 -0.55 -30.90 -1.60
N PRO A 65 0.44 -30.29 -2.27
CA PRO A 65 0.83 -28.93 -1.94
C PRO A 65 -0.24 -27.94 -2.37
N GLU A 66 -0.33 -26.82 -1.66
CA GLU A 66 -1.02 -25.66 -2.21
C GLU A 66 -0.23 -25.10 -3.37
N VAL A 67 -0.92 -24.80 -4.48
CA VAL A 67 -0.33 -24.26 -5.70
C VAL A 67 -1.16 -23.09 -6.20
N MET A 68 -0.57 -22.21 -7.01
CA MET A 68 -1.29 -21.16 -7.73
C MET A 68 -0.95 -21.18 -9.21
N SER A 69 -1.80 -20.53 -10.02
CA SER A 69 -1.50 -20.34 -11.42
C SER A 69 -0.25 -19.50 -11.60
N HIS A 70 0.60 -19.84 -12.57
CA HIS A 70 1.75 -19.02 -12.95
C HIS A 70 1.35 -17.65 -13.54
N THR A 71 0.07 -17.46 -13.87
CA THR A 71 -0.50 -16.19 -14.34
C THR A 71 -1.11 -15.35 -13.22
N SER A 72 -1.14 -15.87 -11.98
CA SER A 72 -1.65 -15.11 -10.82
C SER A 72 -0.79 -13.88 -10.56
N SER A 73 -1.44 -12.81 -10.15
CA SER A 73 -0.72 -11.59 -9.79
C SER A 73 0.15 -11.79 -8.54
N LYS A 74 1.23 -11.02 -8.45
CA LYS A 74 2.14 -11.05 -7.29
C LYS A 74 1.39 -10.77 -5.98
N GLN A 75 0.41 -9.88 -6.00
CA GLN A 75 -0.40 -9.52 -4.83
C GLN A 75 -1.28 -10.66 -4.35
N GLU A 76 -1.93 -11.38 -5.27
CA GLU A 76 -2.73 -12.59 -4.96
C GLU A 76 -1.87 -13.68 -4.31
N ILE A 77 -0.67 -13.94 -4.89
CA ILE A 77 0.26 -14.93 -4.36
C ILE A 77 0.69 -14.56 -2.94
N ILE A 78 1.08 -13.30 -2.70
CA ILE A 78 1.48 -12.81 -1.38
C ILE A 78 0.32 -12.93 -0.37
N SER A 79 -0.89 -12.53 -0.76
CA SER A 79 -2.07 -12.61 0.10
C SER A 79 -2.38 -14.05 0.48
N ARG A 80 -2.29 -14.99 -0.48
CA ARG A 80 -2.49 -16.41 -0.23
C ARG A 80 -1.43 -17.00 0.70
N LEU A 81 -0.15 -16.65 0.50
CA LEU A 81 0.96 -17.08 1.37
C LEU A 81 0.79 -16.57 2.81
N LYS A 82 0.37 -15.30 2.98
CA LYS A 82 0.09 -14.73 4.30
C LYS A 82 -1.05 -15.48 5.01
N LEU A 83 -2.15 -15.74 4.30
CA LEU A 83 -3.31 -16.50 4.83
C LEU A 83 -2.92 -17.91 5.28
N LEU A 84 -2.06 -18.59 4.53
CA LEU A 84 -1.60 -19.95 4.81
C LEU A 84 -0.42 -20.01 5.79
N HIS A 85 0.11 -18.86 6.23
CA HIS A 85 1.35 -18.78 7.04
C HIS A 85 2.52 -19.54 6.39
N ARG A 86 2.65 -19.42 5.05
CA ARG A 86 3.70 -20.08 4.27
C ARG A 86 4.59 -19.05 3.61
N ARG A 87 5.81 -19.46 3.22
CA ARG A 87 6.81 -18.59 2.58
C ARG A 87 7.02 -18.87 1.11
N HIS A 88 6.64 -20.05 0.64
CA HIS A 88 6.87 -20.51 -0.74
C HIS A 88 5.58 -21.00 -1.37
N MET A 89 5.39 -20.71 -2.67
CA MET A 89 4.24 -21.10 -3.47
C MET A 89 4.71 -21.65 -4.82
N PRO A 90 4.50 -22.95 -5.11
CA PRO A 90 4.69 -23.47 -6.45
C PRO A 90 3.69 -22.83 -7.44
N LEU A 91 4.18 -22.34 -8.54
CA LEU A 91 3.38 -21.77 -9.63
C LEU A 91 3.29 -22.76 -10.78
N VAL A 92 2.09 -23.19 -11.12
CA VAL A 92 1.85 -24.23 -12.11
C VAL A 92 0.97 -23.73 -13.27
N ASN A 93 1.03 -24.42 -14.39
CA ASN A 93 0.07 -24.23 -15.47
C ASN A 93 -1.16 -25.17 -15.30
N GLU A 94 -2.12 -25.11 -16.24
CA GLU A 94 -3.33 -25.94 -16.23
C GLU A 94 -3.06 -27.46 -16.24
N LYS A 95 -1.87 -27.89 -16.68
CA LYS A 95 -1.43 -29.29 -16.70
C LYS A 95 -0.63 -29.68 -15.43
N MET A 96 -0.67 -28.86 -14.37
CA MET A 96 0.10 -29.04 -13.14
C MET A 96 1.63 -29.08 -13.35
N GLN A 97 2.14 -28.56 -14.48
CA GLN A 97 3.57 -28.44 -14.68
C GLN A 97 4.10 -27.22 -13.96
N LEU A 98 5.15 -27.40 -13.18
CA LEU A 98 5.84 -26.35 -12.45
C LEU A 98 6.44 -25.34 -13.44
N LYS A 99 6.10 -24.09 -13.30
CA LYS A 99 6.63 -22.96 -14.09
C LYS A 99 7.59 -22.12 -13.29
N ASP A 100 7.32 -21.95 -12.00
CA ASP A 100 8.19 -21.20 -11.08
C ASP A 100 7.86 -21.57 -9.63
N VAL A 101 8.70 -21.12 -8.69
CA VAL A 101 8.44 -21.13 -7.26
C VAL A 101 8.54 -19.71 -6.77
N PHE A 102 7.44 -19.17 -6.32
CA PHE A 102 7.43 -17.85 -5.69
C PHE A 102 7.86 -17.98 -4.23
N SER A 103 8.88 -17.21 -3.84
CA SER A 103 9.32 -17.12 -2.45
C SER A 103 9.07 -15.72 -1.88
N LEU A 104 8.54 -15.65 -0.66
CA LEU A 104 8.52 -14.37 0.07
C LEU A 104 9.94 -13.89 0.40
N ASP A 105 10.93 -14.78 0.42
CA ASP A 105 12.33 -14.46 0.68
C ASP A 105 13.00 -13.83 -0.55
N ASP A 106 12.55 -14.18 -1.77
CA ASP A 106 12.98 -13.55 -3.02
C ASP A 106 12.33 -12.20 -3.27
N ILE A 107 11.35 -11.84 -2.46
CA ILE A 107 10.96 -10.45 -2.40
C ILE A 107 12.16 -9.72 -1.82
N THR A 108 13.12 -9.42 -2.67
CA THR A 108 14.04 -8.33 -2.39
C THR A 108 13.16 -7.18 -1.95
N PHE A 109 13.21 -6.85 -0.67
CA PHE A 109 12.69 -5.61 -0.17
C PHE A 109 13.50 -4.54 -0.88
N VAL A 110 13.10 -4.21 -2.11
CA VAL A 110 13.65 -3.06 -2.80
C VAL A 110 13.21 -1.90 -1.93
N THR A 111 14.07 -1.57 -0.96
CA THR A 111 13.85 -0.40 -0.13
C THR A 111 13.85 0.79 -1.06
N ARG A 112 12.78 1.53 -1.07
CA ARG A 112 12.65 2.77 -1.82
C ARG A 112 13.18 3.90 -0.98
N ASP A 113 14.02 4.72 -1.57
CA ASP A 113 14.60 5.88 -0.91
C ASP A 113 13.62 7.04 -0.76
N ASN A 114 12.54 7.00 -1.53
CA ASN A 114 11.47 8.00 -1.53
C ASN A 114 10.78 8.08 -0.16
N PRO A 115 10.86 9.20 0.57
CA PRO A 115 10.18 9.37 1.83
C PRO A 115 8.66 9.51 1.67
N VAL A 116 7.94 9.13 2.72
CA VAL A 116 6.49 9.32 2.85
C VAL A 116 6.23 10.31 3.96
N VAL A 117 5.76 11.50 3.60
CA VAL A 117 5.38 12.55 4.55
C VAL A 117 3.90 12.39 4.89
N ILE A 118 3.59 12.19 6.17
CA ILE A 118 2.23 12.00 6.65
C ILE A 118 1.77 13.23 7.43
N MET A 119 0.69 13.86 6.98
CA MET A 119 0.09 15.02 7.60
C MET A 119 -0.87 14.60 8.72
N ALA A 120 -0.35 14.50 9.94
CA ALA A 120 -1.06 14.02 11.13
C ALA A 120 -1.34 15.11 12.18
N GLY A 121 -1.22 16.39 11.82
CA GLY A 121 -1.40 17.54 12.73
C GLY A 121 -2.85 18.02 12.91
N GLY A 122 -3.83 17.41 12.23
CA GLY A 122 -5.23 17.81 12.22
C GLY A 122 -5.95 17.57 13.56
N LEU A 123 -6.91 18.46 13.94
CA LEU A 123 -7.72 18.32 15.17
C LEU A 123 -8.77 17.21 15.10
N GLY A 124 -9.22 16.83 13.90
CA GLY A 124 -10.32 15.87 13.73
C GLY A 124 -11.68 16.34 14.29
N SER A 125 -11.92 17.65 14.41
CA SER A 125 -13.07 18.25 15.11
C SER A 125 -14.44 17.76 14.62
N ARG A 126 -14.56 17.35 13.35
CA ARG A 126 -15.81 16.82 12.77
C ARG A 126 -16.25 15.47 13.38
N LEU A 127 -15.32 14.71 13.96
CA LEU A 127 -15.59 13.44 14.66
C LEU A 127 -16.00 13.64 16.13
N GLY A 128 -16.06 14.88 16.60
CA GLY A 128 -16.60 15.27 17.90
C GLY A 128 -15.94 14.57 19.08
N ILE A 129 -16.72 13.80 19.83
CA ILE A 129 -16.26 13.13 21.06
C ILE A 129 -15.17 12.08 20.81
N LEU A 130 -15.14 11.44 19.63
CA LEU A 130 -14.17 10.40 19.30
C LEU A 130 -12.73 10.93 19.25
N THR A 131 -12.57 12.19 18.87
CA THR A 131 -11.23 12.82 18.77
C THR A 131 -10.89 13.69 19.97
N LYS A 132 -11.76 13.72 20.98
CA LYS A 132 -11.51 14.50 22.20
C LYS A 132 -10.32 13.96 22.99
N GLU A 133 -10.17 12.64 23.08
CA GLU A 133 -9.05 11.98 23.80
C GLU A 133 -8.04 11.30 22.88
N THR A 134 -8.43 10.92 21.68
CA THR A 134 -7.59 10.20 20.71
C THR A 134 -7.46 11.03 19.41
N PRO A 135 -6.25 11.37 18.93
CA PRO A 135 -6.14 12.07 17.64
C PRO A 135 -6.67 11.21 16.50
N LYS A 136 -7.29 11.85 15.51
CA LYS A 136 -7.99 11.17 14.39
C LYS A 136 -7.18 10.02 13.75
N PRO A 137 -5.87 10.17 13.45
CA PRO A 137 -5.08 9.09 12.87
C PRO A 137 -4.93 7.84 13.75
N MET A 138 -5.20 7.98 15.06
CA MET A 138 -5.11 6.92 16.06
C MET A 138 -6.44 6.23 16.34
N LEU A 139 -7.52 6.62 15.68
CA LEU A 139 -8.77 5.88 15.74
C LEU A 139 -8.57 4.51 15.09
N ASN A 140 -9.01 3.46 15.80
CA ASN A 140 -8.86 2.10 15.30
C ASN A 140 -9.81 1.82 14.13
N ILE A 141 -9.32 1.08 13.15
CA ILE A 141 -10.10 0.40 12.14
C ILE A 141 -9.78 -1.09 12.29
N GLY A 142 -10.76 -1.88 12.68
CA GLY A 142 -10.48 -3.24 13.16
C GLY A 142 -9.69 -3.21 14.47
N ASN A 143 -8.54 -3.86 14.49
CA ASN A 143 -7.72 -4.05 15.69
C ASN A 143 -6.51 -3.11 15.82
N LYS A 144 -6.32 -2.17 14.89
CA LYS A 144 -5.16 -1.26 14.87
C LYS A 144 -5.52 0.14 14.39
N PRO A 145 -4.70 1.16 14.74
CA PRO A 145 -4.92 2.54 14.30
C PRO A 145 -4.94 2.69 12.78
N MET A 146 -5.77 3.61 12.29
CA MET A 146 -5.86 3.97 10.87
C MET A 146 -4.49 4.33 10.28
N LEU A 147 -3.68 5.10 10.99
CA LEU A 147 -2.33 5.46 10.58
C LEU A 147 -1.41 4.25 10.40
N GLN A 148 -1.59 3.19 11.21
CA GLN A 148 -0.80 1.97 11.05
C GLN A 148 -1.15 1.22 9.76
N HIS A 149 -2.41 1.17 9.36
CA HIS A 149 -2.81 0.59 8.07
C HIS A 149 -2.08 1.27 6.91
N LEU A 150 -2.01 2.61 6.95
CA LEU A 150 -1.33 3.39 5.93
C LEU A 150 0.19 3.10 5.88
N ILE A 151 0.84 3.06 7.04
CA ILE A 151 2.27 2.73 7.12
C ILE A 151 2.55 1.34 6.55
N GLU A 152 1.73 0.35 6.91
CA GLU A 152 1.90 -1.03 6.47
C GLU A 152 1.74 -1.17 4.96
N GLN A 153 0.80 -0.45 4.33
CA GLN A 153 0.65 -0.45 2.88
C GLN A 153 1.88 0.09 2.15
N PHE A 154 2.44 1.20 2.61
CA PHE A 154 3.68 1.73 2.05
C PHE A 154 4.85 0.79 2.30
N ARG A 155 4.98 0.29 3.54
CA ARG A 155 6.02 -0.67 3.93
C ARG A 155 6.00 -1.90 3.04
N ASP A 156 4.84 -2.49 2.81
CA ASP A 156 4.66 -3.72 2.05
C ASP A 156 4.99 -3.53 0.55
N GLN A 157 5.06 -2.27 0.09
CA GLN A 157 5.52 -1.87 -1.25
C GLN A 157 6.98 -1.36 -1.27
N GLY A 158 7.71 -1.49 -0.15
CA GLY A 158 9.15 -1.21 -0.08
C GLY A 158 9.52 0.17 0.47
N PHE A 159 8.57 1.04 0.78
CA PHE A 159 8.86 2.34 1.37
C PHE A 159 9.15 2.19 2.87
N ARG A 160 10.27 2.73 3.34
CA ARG A 160 10.75 2.54 4.72
C ARG A 160 10.99 3.84 5.47
N LYS A 161 11.04 4.98 4.78
CA LYS A 161 11.35 6.30 5.36
C LYS A 161 10.05 7.09 5.51
N PHE A 162 9.67 7.40 6.75
CA PHE A 162 8.46 8.16 7.05
C PHE A 162 8.81 9.44 7.80
N ILE A 163 8.09 10.52 7.49
CA ILE A 163 8.16 11.80 8.18
C ILE A 163 6.73 12.15 8.64
N PHE A 164 6.50 12.20 9.93
CA PHE A 164 5.20 12.56 10.49
C PHE A 164 5.18 14.02 10.88
N CYS A 165 4.34 14.81 10.21
CA CYS A 165 4.04 16.18 10.62
C CYS A 165 2.93 16.13 11.67
N VAL A 166 3.25 16.41 12.93
CA VAL A 166 2.36 16.23 14.08
C VAL A 166 2.15 17.56 14.84
N ASN A 167 0.97 17.74 15.40
CA ASN A 167 0.60 18.88 16.22
C ASN A 167 -0.29 18.45 17.39
N TYR A 168 -1.58 18.29 17.13
CA TYR A 168 -2.57 17.93 18.15
C TYR A 168 -2.31 16.52 18.70
N LYS A 169 -2.18 16.42 20.04
CA LYS A 169 -1.95 15.17 20.78
C LYS A 169 -0.79 14.33 20.21
N LYS A 170 0.26 15.02 19.77
CA LYS A 170 1.45 14.41 19.14
C LYS A 170 2.08 13.29 19.99
N ASN A 171 2.02 13.39 21.33
CA ASN A 171 2.59 12.38 22.22
C ASN A 171 1.93 11.00 22.03
N ILE A 172 0.62 10.92 21.84
CA ILE A 172 -0.09 9.65 21.61
C ILE A 172 0.41 8.95 20.34
N ILE A 173 0.65 9.72 19.27
CA ILE A 173 1.20 9.18 18.02
C ILE A 173 2.65 8.73 18.23
N ARG A 174 3.45 9.57 18.91
CA ARG A 174 4.86 9.30 19.18
C ARG A 174 5.05 8.09 20.09
N ASP A 175 4.28 7.98 21.16
CA ASP A 175 4.37 6.87 22.12
C ASP A 175 3.99 5.52 21.48
N TYR A 176 3.04 5.53 20.53
CA TYR A 176 2.61 4.33 19.85
C TYR A 176 3.61 3.85 18.78
N PHE A 177 4.10 4.75 17.94
CA PHE A 177 4.95 4.37 16.79
C PHE A 177 6.44 4.45 17.09
N ALA A 178 6.85 5.15 18.14
CA ALA A 178 8.26 5.40 18.51
C ALA A 178 9.10 5.80 17.28
N ASP A 179 10.20 5.11 17.02
CA ASP A 179 11.06 5.32 15.84
C ASP A 179 10.62 4.50 14.60
N GLY A 180 9.56 3.70 14.71
CA GLY A 180 9.02 2.84 13.66
C GLY A 180 9.69 1.47 13.56
N SER A 181 10.70 1.17 14.35
CA SER A 181 11.46 -0.10 14.29
C SER A 181 10.59 -1.33 14.47
N THR A 182 9.58 -1.29 15.33
CA THR A 182 8.61 -2.38 15.55
C THR A 182 7.78 -2.73 14.32
N LEU A 183 7.61 -1.77 13.39
CA LEU A 183 6.93 -1.95 12.11
C LEU A 183 7.90 -2.20 10.94
N GLY A 184 9.21 -2.23 11.20
CA GLY A 184 10.25 -2.39 10.18
C GLY A 184 10.40 -1.16 9.27
N VAL A 185 10.13 0.03 9.80
CA VAL A 185 10.28 1.33 9.11
C VAL A 185 11.08 2.31 9.97
N LYS A 186 11.44 3.47 9.42
CA LYS A 186 12.07 4.57 10.15
C LYS A 186 11.16 5.77 10.13
N ILE A 187 10.81 6.29 11.31
CA ILE A 187 9.92 7.45 11.48
C ILE A 187 10.69 8.63 12.04
N GLN A 188 10.62 9.75 11.35
CA GLN A 188 11.06 11.06 11.83
C GLN A 188 9.80 11.91 12.15
N TYR A 189 9.86 12.69 13.22
CA TYR A 189 8.76 13.57 13.62
C TYR A 189 9.12 15.01 13.36
N ILE A 190 8.21 15.74 12.71
CA ILE A 190 8.22 17.20 12.56
C ILE A 190 7.08 17.75 13.42
N GLU A 191 7.44 18.52 14.42
CA GLU A 191 6.48 19.12 15.35
C GLU A 191 6.08 20.52 14.87
N GLU A 192 4.81 20.70 14.59
CA GLU A 192 4.25 22.00 14.26
C GLU A 192 3.89 22.76 15.56
N GLU A 193 4.52 23.89 15.82
CA GLU A 193 4.16 24.77 16.96
C GLU A 193 2.80 25.46 16.75
N LYS A 194 2.44 25.69 15.49
CA LYS A 194 1.15 26.23 15.04
C LYS A 194 0.69 25.47 13.81
N ARG A 195 -0.58 25.57 13.50
CA ARG A 195 -1.14 24.91 12.32
C ARG A 195 -0.57 25.52 11.04
N LEU A 196 0.07 24.69 10.25
CA LEU A 196 0.71 25.12 9.00
C LEU A 196 -0.04 24.67 7.74
N GLY A 197 -1.12 23.91 7.88
CA GLY A 197 -1.86 23.36 6.74
C GLY A 197 -1.19 22.13 6.13
N THR A 198 -1.75 21.64 5.04
CA THR A 198 -1.34 20.35 4.43
C THR A 198 -0.05 20.45 3.59
N ALA A 199 0.48 21.64 3.34
CA ALA A 199 1.75 21.85 2.65
C ALA A 199 2.76 22.66 3.48
N GLY A 200 2.31 23.57 4.34
CA GLY A 200 3.21 24.47 5.08
C GLY A 200 4.17 23.74 6.01
N ALA A 201 3.77 22.59 6.58
CA ALA A 201 4.63 21.75 7.42
C ALA A 201 5.86 21.21 6.66
N LEU A 202 5.80 21.07 5.34
CA LEU A 202 6.94 20.66 4.50
C LEU A 202 8.11 21.62 4.63
N SER A 203 7.85 22.91 4.89
CA SER A 203 8.89 23.92 5.09
C SER A 203 9.74 23.71 6.35
N LEU A 204 9.34 22.85 7.26
CA LEU A 204 10.06 22.49 8.49
C LEU A 204 10.96 21.27 8.34
N ILE A 205 10.89 20.55 7.22
CA ILE A 205 11.66 19.32 7.01
C ILE A 205 13.14 19.66 6.85
N ASN A 206 13.98 19.11 7.74
CA ASN A 206 15.42 19.28 7.75
C ASN A 206 16.13 17.97 8.15
N PRO A 207 17.10 17.41 7.38
CA PRO A 207 17.56 17.97 6.10
C PRO A 207 16.48 17.92 5.01
N SER A 208 16.66 18.73 3.96
CA SER A 208 15.76 18.75 2.81
C SER A 208 15.76 17.38 2.12
N ILE A 209 14.60 17.02 1.61
CA ILE A 209 14.44 15.82 0.78
C ILE A 209 15.04 16.11 -0.59
N ASP A 210 15.78 15.16 -1.16
CA ASP A 210 16.52 15.29 -2.43
C ASP A 210 16.01 14.36 -3.55
N VAL A 211 14.97 13.55 -3.25
CA VAL A 211 14.29 12.66 -4.19
C VAL A 211 12.79 12.94 -4.18
N PRO A 212 12.03 12.55 -5.22
CA PRO A 212 10.57 12.67 -5.20
C PRO A 212 9.99 11.98 -3.96
N PHE A 213 8.99 12.59 -3.33
CA PHE A 213 8.44 12.12 -2.06
C PHE A 213 6.92 12.20 -2.04
N PHE A 214 6.33 11.24 -1.32
CA PHE A 214 4.89 11.22 -1.10
C PHE A 214 4.50 12.20 0.00
N VAL A 215 3.34 12.81 -0.17
CA VAL A 215 2.63 13.53 0.91
C VAL A 215 1.21 12.98 0.98
N ILE A 216 0.79 12.58 2.17
CA ILE A 216 -0.53 11.96 2.35
C ILE A 216 -1.17 12.42 3.66
N ASN A 217 -2.48 12.65 3.61
CA ASN A 217 -3.27 12.93 4.79
C ASN A 217 -3.42 11.68 5.66
N ALA A 218 -3.24 11.82 6.96
CA ALA A 218 -3.26 10.70 7.92
C ALA A 218 -4.66 10.10 8.18
N ASP A 219 -5.69 10.65 7.58
CA ASP A 219 -7.10 10.27 7.76
C ASP A 219 -7.69 9.53 6.55
N ILE A 220 -6.82 9.02 5.69
CA ILE A 220 -7.20 8.31 4.46
C ILE A 220 -6.94 6.82 4.62
N LEU A 221 -7.94 6.01 4.25
CA LEU A 221 -7.77 4.59 3.97
C LEU A 221 -7.74 4.39 2.46
N VAL A 222 -6.71 3.74 1.98
CA VAL A 222 -6.51 3.54 0.54
C VAL A 222 -5.89 2.18 0.27
N ASN A 223 -6.18 1.60 -0.88
CA ASN A 223 -5.49 0.41 -1.38
C ASN A 223 -5.05 0.69 -2.81
N ILE A 224 -3.87 1.30 -2.97
CA ILE A 224 -3.32 1.67 -4.28
C ILE A 224 -1.90 1.13 -4.45
N ASP A 225 -1.49 0.99 -5.70
CA ASP A 225 -0.10 0.73 -6.06
C ASP A 225 0.70 2.05 -6.06
N PHE A 226 1.42 2.31 -4.94
CA PHE A 226 2.28 3.49 -4.82
C PHE A 226 3.47 3.45 -5.79
N MET A 227 3.85 2.27 -6.26
CA MET A 227 4.88 2.16 -7.29
C MET A 227 4.38 2.62 -8.65
N GLN A 228 3.13 2.31 -8.98
CA GLN A 228 2.50 2.81 -10.20
C GLN A 228 2.41 4.34 -10.17
N LEU A 229 2.01 4.93 -9.03
CA LEU A 229 1.99 6.38 -8.84
C LEU A 229 3.39 7.00 -8.99
N LEU A 230 4.43 6.40 -8.38
CA LEU A 230 5.81 6.88 -8.51
C LEU A 230 6.29 6.83 -9.96
N ASN A 231 6.06 5.72 -10.65
CA ASN A 231 6.44 5.56 -12.05
C ASN A 231 5.71 6.58 -12.95
N PHE A 232 4.40 6.79 -12.72
CA PHE A 232 3.62 7.79 -13.44
C PHE A 232 4.21 9.20 -13.28
N HIS A 233 4.51 9.60 -12.04
CA HIS A 233 5.09 10.91 -11.73
C HIS A 233 6.43 11.13 -12.46
N LEU A 234 7.32 10.13 -12.41
CA LEU A 234 8.62 10.20 -13.07
C LEU A 234 8.48 10.26 -14.60
N GLN A 235 7.56 9.48 -15.19
CA GLN A 235 7.32 9.47 -16.63
C GLN A 235 6.66 10.76 -17.13
N SER A 236 5.76 11.33 -16.33
CA SER A 236 5.10 12.60 -16.69
C SER A 236 6.02 13.82 -16.53
N GLN A 237 7.22 13.65 -15.96
CA GLN A 237 8.15 14.75 -15.67
C GLN A 237 7.49 15.91 -14.90
N SER A 238 6.53 15.59 -14.04
CA SER A 238 5.78 16.56 -13.27
C SER A 238 6.51 16.96 -12.00
N LEU A 239 6.41 18.24 -11.62
CA LEU A 239 6.90 18.73 -10.34
C LEU A 239 5.97 18.33 -9.19
N ALA A 240 4.69 18.16 -9.48
CA ALA A 240 3.70 17.71 -8.54
C ALA A 240 2.64 16.85 -9.23
N THR A 241 2.27 15.74 -8.60
CA THR A 241 1.16 14.87 -9.02
C THR A 241 0.13 14.82 -7.90
N MET A 242 -1.11 15.14 -8.21
CA MET A 242 -2.26 15.03 -7.30
C MET A 242 -3.02 13.77 -7.64
N CYS A 243 -3.25 12.91 -6.64
CA CYS A 243 -4.20 11.82 -6.81
C CYS A 243 -5.64 12.36 -6.71
N VAL A 244 -6.49 11.88 -7.60
CA VAL A 244 -7.90 12.21 -7.62
C VAL A 244 -8.77 10.97 -7.61
N ARG A 245 -9.98 11.13 -7.12
CA ARG A 245 -11.02 10.10 -7.10
C ARG A 245 -12.27 10.64 -7.76
N GLU A 246 -12.92 9.82 -8.58
CA GLU A 246 -14.23 10.13 -9.12
C GLU A 246 -15.27 10.17 -8.03
N PHE A 247 -16.00 11.28 -7.94
CA PHE A 247 -17.07 11.51 -6.98
C PHE A 247 -18.38 11.77 -7.72
N HIS A 248 -19.42 11.05 -7.36
CA HIS A 248 -20.75 11.16 -7.97
C HIS A 248 -21.70 11.90 -7.05
N MET A 249 -22.25 12.98 -7.53
CA MET A 249 -23.29 13.75 -6.85
C MET A 249 -24.63 13.61 -7.59
N LYS A 250 -25.60 13.00 -6.96
CA LYS A 250 -26.95 12.90 -7.50
C LYS A 250 -27.76 14.13 -7.12
N VAL A 251 -28.24 14.89 -8.11
CA VAL A 251 -29.16 16.00 -7.90
C VAL A 251 -30.57 15.41 -7.71
N PRO A 252 -31.25 15.62 -6.56
CA PRO A 252 -32.55 14.97 -6.29
C PRO A 252 -33.73 15.60 -7.03
N TYR A 253 -33.47 16.57 -7.92
CA TYR A 253 -34.46 17.36 -8.67
C TYR A 253 -34.15 17.37 -10.16
N GLY A 254 -35.13 17.71 -10.98
CA GLY A 254 -34.91 18.05 -12.38
C GLY A 254 -34.06 19.33 -12.50
N VAL A 255 -32.95 19.24 -13.24
CA VAL A 255 -32.06 20.38 -13.55
C VAL A 255 -32.55 21.04 -14.82
N ILE A 256 -32.79 22.33 -14.75
CA ILE A 256 -33.34 23.13 -15.84
C ILE A 256 -32.21 23.96 -16.46
N ASN A 257 -32.01 23.79 -17.75
CA ASN A 257 -31.15 24.66 -18.52
C ASN A 257 -32.01 25.68 -19.33
N SER A 258 -31.74 26.97 -19.14
CA SER A 258 -32.41 28.04 -19.86
C SER A 258 -31.39 29.05 -20.43
N ASN A 259 -31.76 29.76 -21.47
CA ASN A 259 -30.97 30.87 -21.99
C ASN A 259 -31.31 32.19 -21.26
N GLY A 260 -30.54 33.25 -21.55
CA GLY A 260 -30.73 34.59 -20.97
C GLY A 260 -32.10 35.25 -21.26
N ASN A 261 -32.93 34.68 -22.14
CA ASN A 261 -34.26 35.10 -22.49
C ASN A 261 -35.36 34.21 -21.89
N ASN A 262 -35.08 33.51 -20.82
CA ASN A 262 -36.02 32.60 -20.13
C ASN A 262 -36.55 31.45 -20.99
N LYS A 263 -35.97 31.16 -22.14
CA LYS A 263 -36.36 30.02 -22.97
C LYS A 263 -35.77 28.75 -22.39
N LEU A 264 -36.65 27.76 -22.14
CA LEU A 264 -36.25 26.43 -21.73
C LEU A 264 -35.45 25.76 -22.86
N LEU A 265 -34.25 25.22 -22.53
CA LEU A 265 -33.37 24.53 -23.47
C LEU A 265 -33.37 23.01 -23.22
N SER A 266 -33.25 22.57 -21.99
CA SER A 266 -33.33 21.15 -21.60
C SER A 266 -33.81 20.97 -20.16
N VAL A 267 -34.32 19.77 -19.87
CA VAL A 267 -34.66 19.30 -18.52
C VAL A 267 -33.97 17.97 -18.33
N ASP A 268 -33.06 17.90 -17.34
CA ASP A 268 -32.35 16.68 -16.98
C ASP A 268 -32.89 16.18 -15.65
N GLU A 269 -33.68 15.09 -15.67
CA GLU A 269 -34.36 14.59 -14.48
C GLU A 269 -33.38 13.81 -13.60
N LYS A 270 -33.15 14.31 -12.37
CA LYS A 270 -32.29 13.73 -11.34
C LYS A 270 -30.89 13.33 -11.87
N PRO A 271 -30.17 14.25 -12.55
CA PRO A 271 -28.89 13.90 -13.14
C PRO A 271 -27.87 13.52 -12.08
N GLN A 272 -26.95 12.64 -12.45
CA GLN A 272 -25.74 12.36 -11.71
C GLN A 272 -24.59 13.19 -12.33
N ILE A 273 -24.00 14.06 -11.52
CA ILE A 273 -22.85 14.87 -11.92
C ILE A 273 -21.60 14.20 -11.35
N THR A 274 -20.60 14.05 -12.19
CA THR A 274 -19.34 13.42 -11.81
C THR A 274 -18.23 14.48 -11.75
N PHE A 275 -17.43 14.42 -10.71
CA PHE A 275 -16.28 15.29 -10.48
C PHE A 275 -15.06 14.48 -10.10
N ASP A 276 -13.88 14.91 -10.51
CA ASP A 276 -12.64 14.46 -9.90
C ASP A 276 -12.37 15.28 -8.64
N VAL A 277 -12.31 14.61 -7.50
CA VAL A 277 -12.02 15.25 -6.21
C VAL A 277 -10.62 14.89 -5.73
N ASN A 278 -9.99 15.83 -5.03
CA ASN A 278 -8.68 15.63 -4.44
C ASN A 278 -8.70 14.51 -3.40
N ALA A 279 -7.89 13.47 -3.64
CA ALA A 279 -7.84 12.29 -2.77
C ALA A 279 -6.93 12.46 -1.54
N GLY A 280 -6.27 13.60 -1.35
CA GLY A 280 -5.36 13.85 -0.24
C GLY A 280 -4.05 13.06 -0.30
N ILE A 281 -3.67 12.61 -1.48
CA ILE A 281 -2.44 11.87 -1.77
C ILE A 281 -1.70 12.60 -2.88
N TYR A 282 -0.43 12.86 -2.67
CA TYR A 282 0.39 13.62 -3.60
C TYR A 282 1.77 13.00 -3.75
N LEU A 283 2.38 13.21 -4.91
CA LEU A 283 3.79 12.93 -5.14
C LEU A 283 4.45 14.22 -5.62
N LEU A 284 5.51 14.63 -4.96
CA LEU A 284 6.14 15.93 -5.15
C LEU A 284 7.62 15.77 -5.48
N ASP A 285 8.11 16.53 -6.45
CA ASP A 285 9.53 16.74 -6.67
C ASP A 285 10.10 17.66 -5.59
N PRO A 286 11.33 17.45 -5.10
CA PRO A 286 11.95 18.29 -4.07
C PRO A 286 11.95 19.79 -4.37
N CYS A 287 12.04 20.20 -5.63
CA CYS A 287 12.07 21.60 -6.01
C CYS A 287 10.80 22.38 -5.68
N VAL A 288 9.66 21.70 -5.43
CA VAL A 288 8.40 22.37 -5.02
C VAL A 288 8.53 23.10 -3.69
N ASN A 289 9.48 22.68 -2.83
CA ASN A 289 9.74 23.35 -1.55
C ASN A 289 10.11 24.83 -1.72
N ASN A 290 10.63 25.24 -2.87
CA ASN A 290 10.92 26.64 -3.19
C ASN A 290 9.66 27.51 -3.30
N TYR A 291 8.48 26.91 -3.46
CA TYR A 291 7.19 27.58 -3.60
C TYR A 291 6.38 27.56 -2.32
N ILE A 292 6.86 26.89 -1.27
CA ILE A 292 6.19 26.80 0.03
C ILE A 292 6.71 27.89 0.97
N PRO A 293 5.84 28.79 1.47
CA PRO A 293 6.26 29.86 2.36
C PRO A 293 6.72 29.28 3.70
N LYS A 294 7.89 29.72 4.17
CA LYS A 294 8.48 29.23 5.43
C LYS A 294 7.64 29.60 6.64
N ASN A 295 7.31 28.58 7.45
CA ASN A 295 6.62 28.73 8.74
C ASN A 295 5.32 29.55 8.64
N LYS A 296 4.54 29.39 7.57
CA LYS A 296 3.23 30.01 7.38
C LYS A 296 2.19 28.96 7.04
N PHE A 297 0.93 29.26 7.37
CA PHE A 297 -0.19 28.42 6.93
C PHE A 297 -0.24 28.38 5.41
N PHE A 298 -0.24 27.16 4.86
CA PHE A 298 -0.24 26.92 3.44
C PHE A 298 -0.79 25.51 3.14
N ASP A 299 -1.81 25.43 2.31
CA ASP A 299 -2.44 24.16 1.97
C ASP A 299 -1.98 23.63 0.62
N MET A 300 -2.10 22.33 0.43
CA MET A 300 -1.68 21.64 -0.78
C MET A 300 -2.36 22.18 -2.05
N PRO A 301 -3.69 22.45 -2.08
CA PRO A 301 -4.32 23.09 -3.23
C PRO A 301 -3.63 24.40 -3.66
N SER A 302 -3.28 25.26 -2.70
CA SER A 302 -2.58 26.51 -2.98
C SER A 302 -1.19 26.33 -3.58
N LEU A 303 -0.50 25.23 -3.24
CA LEU A 303 0.75 24.87 -3.91
C LEU A 303 0.50 24.58 -5.40
N PHE A 304 -0.51 23.77 -5.72
CA PHE A 304 -0.85 23.44 -7.10
C PHE A 304 -1.29 24.68 -7.88
N GLU A 305 -2.08 25.58 -7.29
CA GLU A 305 -2.45 26.85 -7.91
C GLU A 305 -1.22 27.67 -8.31
N ILE A 306 -0.24 27.80 -7.41
CA ILE A 306 1.03 28.51 -7.72
C ILE A 306 1.80 27.83 -8.85
N LEU A 307 1.86 26.50 -8.88
CA LEU A 307 2.55 25.77 -9.92
C LEU A 307 1.87 26.00 -11.30
N ILE A 308 0.53 25.93 -11.33
CA ILE A 308 -0.28 26.20 -12.53
C ILE A 308 -0.07 27.63 -13.03
N ASP A 309 -0.18 28.62 -12.14
CA ASP A 309 -0.01 30.04 -12.47
C ASP A 309 1.37 30.35 -13.06
N LYS A 310 2.38 29.58 -12.64
CA LYS A 310 3.75 29.70 -13.17
C LYS A 310 4.00 28.85 -14.42
N GLY A 311 3.01 28.13 -14.92
CA GLY A 311 3.16 27.24 -16.09
C GLY A 311 4.06 26.03 -15.80
N LEU A 312 4.20 25.62 -14.54
CA LEU A 312 5.01 24.47 -14.15
C LEU A 312 4.21 23.17 -14.28
N GLN A 313 4.86 22.13 -14.75
CA GLN A 313 4.22 20.83 -15.02
C GLN A 313 3.64 20.23 -13.75
N SER A 314 2.33 20.05 -13.73
CA SER A 314 1.59 19.34 -12.69
C SER A 314 0.66 18.32 -13.34
N SER A 315 0.49 17.16 -12.70
CA SER A 315 -0.31 16.05 -13.24
C SER A 315 -1.36 15.56 -12.26
N VAL A 316 -2.35 14.86 -12.80
CA VAL A 316 -3.41 14.17 -12.06
C VAL A 316 -3.25 12.67 -12.25
N PHE A 317 -3.36 11.92 -11.17
CA PHE A 317 -3.35 10.46 -11.15
C PHE A 317 -4.70 9.94 -10.62
N GLN A 318 -5.44 9.21 -11.47
CA GLN A 318 -6.75 8.67 -11.11
C GLN A 318 -6.62 7.44 -10.21
N ILE A 319 -7.29 7.45 -9.05
CA ILE A 319 -7.42 6.29 -8.16
C ILE A 319 -8.74 5.58 -8.49
N ASN A 320 -8.65 4.32 -8.93
CA ASN A 320 -9.81 3.47 -9.18
C ASN A 320 -10.07 2.47 -8.05
N ASP A 321 -9.05 2.18 -7.26
CA ASP A 321 -9.09 1.25 -6.14
C ASP A 321 -9.82 1.81 -4.91
N TYR A 322 -9.85 1.02 -3.83
CA TYR A 322 -10.46 1.45 -2.58
C TYR A 322 -9.80 2.73 -2.04
N TRP A 323 -10.62 3.73 -1.79
CA TRP A 323 -10.24 4.99 -1.17
C TRP A 323 -11.39 5.51 -0.30
N ARG A 324 -11.07 5.97 0.92
CA ARG A 324 -12.03 6.59 1.85
C ARG A 324 -11.34 7.64 2.71
N ASP A 325 -11.86 8.84 2.70
CA ASP A 325 -11.55 9.88 3.70
C ASP A 325 -12.47 9.66 4.91
N ILE A 326 -11.89 9.49 6.10
CA ILE A 326 -12.64 9.32 7.34
C ILE A 326 -12.98 10.69 7.90
N GLY A 327 -13.86 11.42 7.24
CA GLY A 327 -14.26 12.77 7.60
C GLY A 327 -15.27 12.86 8.73
N GLN A 328 -16.18 11.88 8.82
CA GLN A 328 -17.32 11.83 9.72
C GLN A 328 -17.42 10.46 10.39
N LYS A 329 -18.36 10.34 11.36
CA LYS A 329 -18.57 9.10 12.10
C LYS A 329 -19.07 7.96 11.20
N GLU A 330 -19.90 8.28 10.26
CA GLU A 330 -20.46 7.35 9.27
C GLU A 330 -19.34 6.75 8.38
N ASP A 331 -18.34 7.55 8.02
CA ASP A 331 -17.18 7.07 7.25
C ASP A 331 -16.37 6.05 8.05
N LEU A 332 -16.22 6.26 9.36
CA LEU A 332 -15.52 5.35 10.27
C LEU A 332 -16.29 4.02 10.41
N GLU A 333 -17.60 4.07 10.61
CA GLU A 333 -18.47 2.89 10.70
C GLU A 333 -18.44 2.08 9.40
N GLN A 334 -18.47 2.75 8.27
CA GLN A 334 -18.38 2.09 6.98
C GLN A 334 -17.01 1.47 6.74
N ALA A 335 -15.91 2.14 7.13
CA ALA A 335 -14.57 1.60 7.03
C ALA A 335 -14.41 0.33 7.87
N HIS A 336 -15.02 0.26 9.05
CA HIS A 336 -15.08 -0.97 9.85
C HIS A 336 -15.79 -2.10 9.11
N SER A 337 -16.92 -1.79 8.46
CA SER A 337 -17.69 -2.77 7.70
C SER A 337 -16.91 -3.27 6.47
N ASP A 338 -16.26 -2.36 5.74
CA ASP A 338 -15.47 -2.68 4.55
C ASP A 338 -14.31 -3.64 4.87
N MET A 339 -13.72 -3.55 6.08
CA MET A 339 -12.63 -4.45 6.50
C MET A 339 -13.11 -5.82 7.01
N GLN A 340 -14.39 -5.97 7.34
CA GLN A 340 -14.95 -7.25 7.80
C GLN A 340 -15.40 -8.14 6.62
N VAL A 341 -15.60 -7.55 5.45
CA VAL A 341 -15.91 -8.29 4.22
C VAL A 341 -14.61 -8.74 3.59
N PRO A 342 -14.37 -10.04 3.35
CA PRO A 342 -13.25 -10.48 2.53
C PRO A 342 -13.35 -9.76 1.19
N GLN A 343 -12.30 -9.08 0.77
CA GLN A 343 -12.19 -8.56 -0.60
C GLN A 343 -11.96 -9.79 -1.48
N ASP A 344 -13.04 -10.23 -2.16
CA ASP A 344 -13.01 -11.30 -3.16
C ASP A 344 -12.08 -10.99 -4.35
#